data_d68884eb61ecd3d67e23cbb0751f70c5
#
_entry.id   d68884eb61ecd3d67e23cbb0751f70c5
#
_cell.length_a   1.000
_cell.length_b   1.000
_cell.length_c   1.000
_cell.angle_alpha   90.00
_cell.angle_beta   90.00
_cell.angle_gamma   90.00
#
_symmetry.space_group_name_H-M   'P 1'
#
loop_
_entity.id
_entity.type
_entity.pdbx_description
1 polymer ?
#
loop_
_entity_poly.entity_id
_entity_poly.type
_entity_poly.pdbx_seq_one_letter_code
_entity_poly.pdbx_strand_id
1 'polypeptide(L)'
;GDAELTPEAVKLLDSVADAIYQYNDNYITIEGHTDSNPISTAKYPDNMMLSVHRAHSVYNYLVNNKGFDAKTMTSSGRGENVPIADNTTAEGRAQNRRVEIKIYNNLNSDIQ
;
A
#
# COMPACT_ATOMS: atom_id res chain seq x y z
N GLY A 1 -3.79 5.48 -13.63
CA GLY A 1 -4.50 5.42 -12.46
C GLY A 1 -5.37 4.21 -12.19
N ASP A 2 -4.79 3.05 -12.06
CA ASP A 2 -5.53 1.86 -11.65
C ASP A 2 -4.97 1.33 -10.34
N ALA A 3 -5.84 0.69 -9.56
CA ALA A 3 -5.48 0.05 -8.30
C ALA A 3 -5.14 -1.42 -8.45
N GLU A 4 -5.33 -2.00 -9.62
CA GLU A 4 -5.04 -3.40 -9.84
C GLU A 4 -3.55 -3.65 -9.96
N LEU A 5 -3.11 -4.81 -9.46
CA LEU A 5 -1.70 -5.18 -9.50
C LEU A 5 -1.29 -5.58 -10.90
N THR A 6 -0.24 -4.94 -11.42
CA THR A 6 0.36 -5.32 -12.69
C THR A 6 1.25 -6.54 -12.50
N PRO A 7 1.62 -7.28 -13.57
CA PRO A 7 2.57 -8.38 -13.43
C PRO A 7 3.90 -7.95 -12.81
N GLU A 8 4.39 -6.75 -13.14
CA GLU A 8 5.63 -6.23 -12.56
C GLU A 8 5.48 -5.96 -11.07
N ALA A 9 4.33 -5.41 -10.67
CA ALA A 9 4.04 -5.16 -9.26
C ALA A 9 3.96 -6.47 -8.48
N VAL A 10 3.36 -7.52 -9.06
CA VAL A 10 3.28 -8.83 -8.42
C VAL A 10 4.67 -9.40 -8.19
N LYS A 11 5.57 -9.29 -9.18
CA LYS A 11 6.95 -9.77 -9.03
C LYS A 11 7.68 -9.07 -7.89
N LEU A 12 7.56 -7.74 -7.85
CA LEU A 12 8.17 -6.95 -6.78
C LEU A 12 7.57 -7.33 -5.43
N LEU A 13 6.26 -7.46 -5.39
CA LEU A 13 5.55 -7.78 -4.15
C LEU A 13 5.90 -9.19 -3.64
N ASP A 14 6.10 -10.15 -4.55
CA ASP A 14 6.57 -11.49 -4.15
C ASP A 14 7.92 -11.41 -3.43
N SER A 15 8.86 -10.63 -3.98
CA SER A 15 10.17 -10.46 -3.36
C SER A 15 10.07 -9.77 -2.00
N VAL A 16 9.25 -8.73 -1.91
CA VAL A 16 9.03 -8.01 -0.65
C VAL A 16 8.38 -8.94 0.38
N ALA A 17 7.36 -9.69 -0.05
CA ALA A 17 6.66 -10.60 0.84
C ALA A 17 7.59 -11.66 1.41
N ASP A 18 8.46 -12.23 0.57
CA ASP A 18 9.43 -13.22 1.05
C ASP A 18 10.37 -12.62 2.11
N ALA A 19 10.80 -11.37 1.89
CA ALA A 19 11.69 -10.70 2.82
C ALA A 19 11.04 -10.38 4.16
N ILE A 20 9.76 -10.04 4.17
CA ILE A 20 9.08 -9.58 5.38
C ILE A 20 8.20 -10.64 6.04
N TYR A 21 8.12 -11.84 5.48
CA TYR A 21 7.24 -12.87 6.03
C TYR A 21 7.58 -13.23 7.48
N GLN A 22 8.84 -13.10 7.86
CA GLN A 22 9.26 -13.33 9.24
C GLN A 22 8.56 -12.42 10.24
N TYR A 23 7.97 -11.31 9.76
CA TYR A 23 7.27 -10.35 10.61
C TYR A 23 5.75 -10.51 10.51
N ASN A 24 5.24 -11.63 9.98
CA ASN A 24 3.79 -11.78 9.76
C ASN A 24 2.97 -11.81 11.05
N ASP A 25 3.61 -11.98 12.20
CA ASP A 25 2.95 -11.87 13.50
C ASP A 25 2.97 -10.45 14.06
N ASN A 26 3.71 -9.55 13.43
CA ASN A 26 3.74 -8.16 13.83
C ASN A 26 2.52 -7.43 13.25
N TYR A 27 2.22 -6.26 13.81
CA TYR A 27 1.21 -5.40 13.20
C TYR A 27 1.78 -4.79 11.92
N ILE A 28 1.04 -4.91 10.82
CA ILE A 28 1.45 -4.43 9.51
C ILE A 28 0.36 -3.53 8.95
N THR A 29 0.73 -2.33 8.52
CA THR A 29 -0.17 -1.40 7.86
C THR A 29 0.23 -1.27 6.40
N ILE A 30 -0.73 -1.45 5.51
CA ILE A 30 -0.57 -1.22 4.08
C ILE A 30 -1.20 0.14 3.77
N GLU A 31 -0.42 1.08 3.25
CA GLU A 31 -0.89 2.44 3.06
C GLU A 31 -0.70 2.88 1.61
N GLY A 32 -1.79 3.21 0.94
CA GLY A 32 -1.77 3.64 -0.45
C GLY A 32 -1.65 5.14 -0.60
N HIS A 33 -1.01 5.57 -1.69
CA HIS A 33 -0.78 6.98 -2.00
C HIS A 33 -0.95 7.23 -3.49
N THR A 34 -1.31 8.46 -3.83
CA THR A 34 -1.42 8.90 -5.22
C THR A 34 -0.55 10.14 -5.45
N ASP A 35 -0.37 10.50 -6.71
CA ASP A 35 0.13 11.83 -7.06
C ASP A 35 -1.02 12.85 -6.93
N SER A 36 -0.75 14.11 -7.28
CA SER A 36 -1.73 15.19 -7.16
C SER A 36 -2.62 15.35 -8.39
N ASN A 37 -2.40 14.60 -9.46
CA ASN A 37 -3.28 14.67 -10.62
C ASN A 37 -4.67 14.20 -10.23
N PRO A 38 -5.71 15.00 -10.47
CA PRO A 38 -7.06 14.60 -10.11
C PRO A 38 -7.51 13.38 -10.88
N ILE A 39 -8.26 12.50 -10.19
CA ILE A 39 -8.95 11.40 -10.83
C ILE A 39 -10.44 11.50 -10.48
N SER A 40 -11.29 11.23 -11.44
CA SER A 40 -12.72 11.17 -11.22
C SER A 40 -13.33 10.25 -12.26
N THR A 41 -13.54 9.01 -11.85
CA THR A 41 -14.13 7.98 -12.71
C THR A 41 -15.24 7.28 -11.93
N ALA A 42 -16.03 6.47 -12.63
CA ALA A 42 -17.05 5.67 -11.97
C ALA A 42 -16.45 4.73 -10.94
N LYS A 43 -15.24 4.24 -11.19
CA LYS A 43 -14.56 3.29 -10.32
C LYS A 43 -13.86 3.99 -9.14
N TYR A 44 -13.26 5.17 -9.40
CA TYR A 44 -12.51 5.91 -8.39
C TYR A 44 -12.97 7.37 -8.42
N PRO A 45 -13.88 7.77 -7.53
CA PRO A 45 -14.41 9.15 -7.55
C PRO A 45 -13.35 10.20 -7.20
N ASP A 46 -12.31 9.85 -6.46
CA ASP A 46 -11.24 10.77 -6.08
C ASP A 46 -9.95 10.01 -5.75
N ASN A 47 -8.89 10.75 -5.49
CA ASN A 47 -7.58 10.16 -5.16
C ASN A 47 -7.60 9.41 -3.83
N MET A 48 -8.44 9.83 -2.90
CA MET A 48 -8.54 9.11 -1.62
C MET A 48 -9.02 7.67 -1.87
N MET A 49 -10.09 7.51 -2.65
CA MET A 49 -10.60 6.18 -2.95
C MET A 49 -9.62 5.36 -3.78
N LEU A 50 -8.94 5.99 -4.74
CA LEU A 50 -7.91 5.29 -5.51
C LEU A 50 -6.81 4.75 -4.59
N SER A 51 -6.37 5.56 -3.63
CA SER A 51 -5.32 5.14 -2.70
C SER A 51 -5.77 4.01 -1.79
N VAL A 52 -7.02 4.04 -1.34
CA VAL A 52 -7.60 2.95 -0.55
C VAL A 52 -7.60 1.65 -1.35
N HIS A 53 -8.00 1.71 -2.61
CA HIS A 53 -8.04 0.52 -3.46
C HIS A 53 -6.65 -0.03 -3.77
N ARG A 54 -5.66 0.86 -3.94
CA ARG A 54 -4.27 0.41 -4.13
C ARG A 54 -3.76 -0.38 -2.93
N ALA A 55 -3.98 0.15 -1.74
CA ALA A 55 -3.58 -0.55 -0.52
C ALA A 55 -4.33 -1.87 -0.37
N HIS A 56 -5.62 -1.87 -0.69
CA HIS A 56 -6.45 -3.07 -0.58
C HIS A 56 -5.99 -4.18 -1.52
N SER A 57 -5.57 -3.84 -2.73
CA SER A 57 -5.04 -4.83 -3.67
C SER A 57 -3.80 -5.52 -3.13
N VAL A 58 -2.90 -4.75 -2.51
CA VAL A 58 -1.69 -5.30 -1.88
C VAL A 58 -2.06 -6.16 -0.67
N TYR A 59 -2.94 -5.64 0.18
CA TYR A 59 -3.44 -6.37 1.35
C TYR A 59 -4.00 -7.73 0.95
N ASN A 60 -4.88 -7.76 -0.04
CA ASN A 60 -5.50 -9.01 -0.50
C ASN A 60 -4.46 -9.98 -1.04
N TYR A 61 -3.49 -9.48 -1.78
CA TYR A 61 -2.45 -10.35 -2.33
C TYR A 61 -1.63 -10.99 -1.21
N LEU A 62 -1.22 -10.22 -0.23
CA LEU A 62 -0.42 -10.74 0.89
C LEU A 62 -1.20 -11.76 1.71
N VAL A 63 -2.46 -11.49 2.00
CA VAL A 63 -3.29 -12.40 2.79
C VAL A 63 -3.64 -13.66 2.01
N ASN A 64 -4.11 -13.51 0.78
CA ASN A 64 -4.67 -14.62 0.02
C ASN A 64 -3.61 -15.47 -0.69
N ASN A 65 -2.51 -14.85 -1.09
CA ASN A 65 -1.49 -15.53 -1.90
C ASN A 65 -0.19 -15.78 -1.16
N LYS A 66 0.11 -15.01 -0.12
CA LYS A 66 1.39 -15.11 0.59
C LYS A 66 1.25 -15.57 2.04
N GLY A 67 0.05 -15.85 2.49
CA GLY A 67 -0.17 -16.44 3.81
C GLY A 67 -0.04 -15.51 5.00
N PHE A 68 -0.11 -14.19 4.78
CA PHE A 68 -0.05 -13.23 5.90
C PHE A 68 -1.34 -13.28 6.72
N ASP A 69 -1.22 -12.97 8.01
CA ASP A 69 -2.34 -13.04 8.95
C ASP A 69 -3.15 -11.74 8.91
N ALA A 70 -4.38 -11.84 8.42
CA ALA A 70 -5.27 -10.68 8.32
C ALA A 70 -5.58 -10.04 9.68
N LYS A 71 -5.46 -10.80 10.77
CA LYS A 71 -5.79 -10.28 12.11
C LYS A 71 -4.84 -9.18 12.58
N THR A 72 -3.62 -9.16 12.06
CA THR A 72 -2.62 -8.16 12.45
C THR A 72 -2.36 -7.15 11.36
N MET A 73 -3.17 -7.14 10.31
CA MET A 73 -2.97 -6.24 9.16
C MET A 73 -4.09 -5.23 9.04
N THR A 74 -3.73 -4.01 8.62
CA THR A 74 -4.69 -2.99 8.24
C THR A 74 -4.33 -2.45 6.88
N SER A 75 -5.33 -1.88 6.21
CA SER A 75 -5.19 -1.31 4.89
C SER A 75 -5.84 0.06 4.89
N SER A 76 -5.15 1.08 4.40
CA SER A 76 -5.64 2.45 4.42
C SER A 76 -5.12 3.24 3.24
N GLY A 77 -5.74 4.40 2.98
CA GLY A 77 -5.31 5.30 1.93
C GLY A 77 -5.08 6.70 2.46
N ARG A 78 -4.12 7.40 1.88
CA ARG A 78 -3.80 8.77 2.23
C ARG A 78 -4.06 9.74 1.07
N GLY A 79 -4.53 9.23 -0.08
CA GLY A 79 -4.74 10.07 -1.26
C GLY A 79 -3.45 10.73 -1.71
N GLU A 80 -3.52 12.00 -2.07
CA GLU A 80 -2.37 12.79 -2.50
C GLU A 80 -1.69 13.55 -1.35
N ASN A 81 -2.12 13.33 -0.12
CA ASN A 81 -1.83 14.22 1.00
C ASN A 81 -0.44 14.03 1.62
N VAL A 82 0.31 13.00 1.23
CA VAL A 82 1.63 12.71 1.79
C VAL A 82 2.62 12.50 0.65
N PRO A 83 2.97 13.57 -0.09
CA PRO A 83 3.93 13.44 -1.18
C PRO A 83 5.35 13.21 -0.64
N ILE A 84 6.12 12.41 -1.37
CA ILE A 84 7.55 12.21 -1.09
C ILE A 84 8.43 12.82 -2.18
N ALA A 85 7.81 13.32 -3.25
CA ALA A 85 8.53 13.90 -4.37
C ALA A 85 7.71 15.02 -5.00
N ASP A 86 8.30 15.68 -5.99
CA ASP A 86 7.70 16.84 -6.65
C ASP A 86 6.60 16.40 -7.61
N ASN A 87 5.38 16.84 -7.36
CA ASN A 87 4.23 16.53 -8.21
C ASN A 87 4.22 17.28 -9.54
N THR A 88 5.11 18.27 -9.71
CA THR A 88 5.18 19.02 -10.97
C THR A 88 5.98 18.29 -12.03
N THR A 89 6.72 17.24 -11.68
CA THR A 89 7.48 16.44 -12.61
C THR A 89 6.87 15.05 -12.77
N ALA A 90 7.05 14.44 -13.93
CA ALA A 90 6.57 13.09 -14.17
C ALA A 90 7.27 12.08 -13.25
N GLU A 91 8.57 12.27 -13.02
CA GLU A 91 9.35 11.41 -12.14
C GLU A 91 8.87 11.50 -10.70
N GLY A 92 8.61 12.72 -10.23
CA GLY A 92 8.11 12.94 -8.87
C GLY A 92 6.72 12.34 -8.68
N ARG A 93 5.83 12.53 -9.65
CA ARG A 93 4.50 11.91 -9.58
C ARG A 93 4.59 10.40 -9.52
N ALA A 94 5.49 9.80 -10.29
CA ALA A 94 5.66 8.35 -10.27
C ALA A 94 6.09 7.85 -8.89
N GLN A 95 6.96 8.60 -8.21
CA GLN A 95 7.37 8.25 -6.85
C GLN A 95 6.23 8.40 -5.85
N ASN A 96 5.34 9.37 -6.06
CA ASN A 96 4.20 9.57 -5.15
C ASN A 96 3.13 8.49 -5.31
N ARG A 97 3.02 7.88 -6.49
CA ARG A 97 2.09 6.76 -6.72
C ARG A 97 2.71 5.48 -6.16
N ARG A 98 2.43 5.21 -4.89
CA ARG A 98 3.09 4.10 -4.19
C ARG A 98 2.18 3.47 -3.14
N VAL A 99 2.60 2.30 -2.69
CA VAL A 99 2.07 1.66 -1.50
C VAL A 99 3.23 1.47 -0.52
N GLU A 100 3.02 1.87 0.70
CA GLU A 100 4.00 1.69 1.77
C GLU A 100 3.54 0.55 2.67
N ILE A 101 4.48 -0.30 3.05
CA ILE A 101 4.24 -1.40 3.98
C ILE A 101 4.98 -1.05 5.25
N LYS A 102 4.24 -0.82 6.33
CA LYS A 102 4.81 -0.40 7.61
C LYS A 102 4.66 -1.54 8.62
N ILE A 103 5.78 -1.93 9.20
CA ILE A 103 5.82 -3.04 10.16
C ILE A 103 6.09 -2.44 11.54
N TYR A 104 5.24 -2.78 12.49
CA TYR A 104 5.35 -2.27 13.84
C TYR A 104 5.69 -3.39 14.79
N ASN A 105 6.37 -3.05 15.88
CA ASN A 105 6.61 -4.00 16.94
C ASN A 105 5.29 -4.49 17.51
N ASN A 106 5.29 -5.71 18.02
CA ASN A 106 4.12 -6.27 18.67
C ASN A 106 3.79 -5.40 19.89
N LEU A 107 2.57 -4.84 19.90
CA LEU A 107 2.17 -3.91 20.95
C LEU A 107 2.21 -4.51 22.34
N ASN A 108 1.94 -5.81 22.45
CA ASN A 108 1.96 -6.47 23.75
C ASN A 108 3.35 -6.46 24.37
N SER A 109 4.39 -6.49 23.56
CA SER A 109 5.75 -6.43 24.08
C SER A 109 6.16 -5.01 24.42
N ASP A 110 5.51 -4.00 23.84
CA ASP A 110 5.89 -2.60 24.01
C ASP A 110 5.31 -1.99 25.27
N ILE A 111 4.20 -2.48 25.74
CA ILE A 111 3.50 -1.91 26.90
C ILE A 111 3.82 -2.61 28.22
N GLN A 112 4.72 -3.55 28.17
CA GLN A 112 5.12 -4.33 29.36
C GLN A 112 6.11 -3.58 30.27
#